data_1666f9fd418cd68d6f85f6b6d177b4e3
#
_entry.id   1666f9fd418cd68d6f85f6b6d177b4e3
#
_cell.length_a   1.000
_cell.length_b   1.000
_cell.length_c   1.000
_cell.angle_alpha   90.00
_cell.angle_beta   90.00
_cell.angle_gamma   90.00
#
_symmetry.space_group_name_H-M   'P 1'
#
loop_
_entity.id
_entity.type
_entity.pdbx_description
1 polymer ?
#
loop_
_entity_poly.entity_id
_entity_poly.type
_entity_poly.pdbx_seq_one_letter_code
_entity_poly.pdbx_strand_id
1 'polypeptide(L)'
;MNVVKHYVIDSSSLIELMRTNPIDIYETVWKKIDELIDGGRLVSPEYVRDEIRRGDDDLKKWANRRRKMFKSPTSSQIKRVAEILTEFPGLAHSSKDTTDADPFVIALASEKERMAIEDFGTATERIVISEEKVRGNEHKIPLVCQHYKIRCIGIHEMFREEGWRF
;
A
#
# COMPACT_ATOMS: atom_id res chain seq x y z
N MET A 1 22.82 -9.65 -7.60
CA MET A 1 22.11 -8.38 -7.74
C MET A 1 21.21 -8.19 -6.54
N ASN A 2 21.42 -7.14 -5.80
CA ASN A 2 20.54 -6.83 -4.66
C ASN A 2 19.22 -6.24 -5.18
N VAL A 3 18.11 -6.85 -4.76
CA VAL A 3 16.76 -6.32 -5.06
C VAL A 3 16.31 -5.49 -3.86
N VAL A 4 16.02 -4.22 -4.10
CA VAL A 4 15.43 -3.34 -3.08
C VAL A 4 13.92 -3.46 -3.16
N LYS A 5 13.31 -3.82 -2.05
CA LYS A 5 11.85 -3.96 -1.94
C LYS A 5 11.23 -2.64 -1.52
N HIS A 6 10.25 -2.21 -2.30
CA HIS A 6 9.41 -1.07 -2.00
C HIS A 6 7.97 -1.56 -1.82
N TYR A 7 7.30 -1.04 -0.83
CA TYR A 7 5.96 -1.49 -0.44
C TYR A 7 4.93 -0.40 -0.66
N VAL A 8 3.79 -0.78 -1.21
CA VAL A 8 2.60 0.05 -1.33
C VAL A 8 1.53 -0.56 -0.44
N ILE A 9 1.18 0.13 0.64
CA ILE A 9 0.29 -0.38 1.66
C ILE A 9 -1.12 0.17 1.53
N ASP A 10 -2.13 -0.69 1.67
CA ASP A 10 -3.53 -0.29 1.71
C ASP A 10 -4.03 -0.04 3.13
N SER A 11 -5.26 0.45 3.25
CA SER A 11 -5.88 0.76 4.54
C SER A 11 -6.13 -0.50 5.37
N SER A 12 -6.47 -1.64 4.75
CA SER A 12 -6.75 -2.89 5.47
C SER A 12 -5.56 -3.37 6.30
N SER A 13 -4.36 -3.25 5.75
CA SER A 13 -3.13 -3.63 6.44
C SER A 13 -2.77 -2.69 7.58
N LEU A 14 -2.94 -1.39 7.40
CA LEU A 14 -2.69 -0.40 8.47
C LEU A 14 -3.69 -0.55 9.62
N ILE A 15 -4.96 -0.80 9.30
CA ILE A 15 -6.01 -1.05 10.29
C ILE A 15 -5.70 -2.34 11.06
N GLU A 16 -5.36 -3.41 10.37
CA GLU A 16 -5.01 -4.70 11.01
C GLU A 16 -3.75 -4.57 11.86
N LEU A 17 -2.73 -3.86 11.38
CA LEU A 17 -1.51 -3.61 12.14
C LEU A 17 -1.81 -2.88 13.46
N MET A 18 -2.59 -1.81 13.43
CA MET A 18 -2.96 -1.07 14.64
C MET A 18 -3.81 -1.92 15.59
N ARG A 19 -4.70 -2.75 15.04
CA ARG A 19 -5.57 -3.64 15.82
C ARG A 19 -4.78 -4.75 16.54
N THR A 20 -3.82 -5.35 15.86
CA THR A 20 -3.03 -6.48 16.39
C THR A 20 -1.78 -6.04 17.15
N ASN A 21 -1.26 -4.88 16.80
CA ASN A 21 -0.04 -4.31 17.38
C ASN A 21 -0.29 -2.83 17.77
N PRO A 22 -1.14 -2.56 18.78
CA PRO A 22 -1.36 -1.18 19.22
C PRO A 22 -0.06 -0.44 19.51
N ILE A 23 0.03 0.80 19.05
CA ILE A 23 1.28 1.57 19.06
C ILE A 23 1.82 1.85 20.48
N ASP A 24 0.93 1.95 21.45
CA ASP A 24 1.27 2.16 22.87
C ASP A 24 1.94 0.95 23.52
N ILE A 25 1.75 -0.24 22.96
CA ILE A 25 2.33 -1.49 23.45
C ILE A 25 3.50 -1.94 22.55
N TYR A 26 3.34 -1.84 21.26
CA TYR A 26 4.29 -2.34 20.24
C TYR A 26 5.09 -1.24 19.58
N GLU A 27 5.64 -0.32 20.35
CA GLU A 27 6.40 0.84 19.84
C GLU A 27 7.50 0.44 18.86
N THR A 28 8.19 -0.67 19.12
CA THR A 28 9.29 -1.16 18.26
C THR A 28 8.81 -1.52 16.84
N VAL A 29 7.63 -2.12 16.72
CA VAL A 29 7.02 -2.43 15.41
C VAL A 29 6.82 -1.13 14.61
N TRP A 30 6.23 -0.13 15.23
CA TRP A 30 5.93 1.15 14.58
C TRP A 30 7.19 1.95 14.24
N LYS A 31 8.25 1.87 15.06
CA LYS A 31 9.56 2.43 14.73
C LYS A 31 10.15 1.79 13.46
N LYS A 32 10.01 0.48 13.30
CA LYS A 32 10.44 -0.22 12.08
C LYS A 32 9.64 0.21 10.85
N ILE A 33 8.34 0.39 11.01
CA ILE A 33 7.49 0.96 9.95
C ILE A 33 7.96 2.38 9.59
N ASP A 34 8.25 3.22 10.58
CA ASP A 34 8.75 4.57 10.35
C ASP A 34 10.11 4.57 9.61
N GLU A 35 11.00 3.64 9.90
CA GLU A 35 12.27 3.48 9.16
C GLU A 35 12.03 3.21 7.67
N LEU A 36 11.05 2.37 7.32
CA LEU A 36 10.68 2.14 5.92
C LEU A 36 10.10 3.40 5.26
N ILE A 37 9.26 4.13 5.98
CA ILE A 37 8.69 5.39 5.49
C ILE A 37 9.79 6.42 5.26
N ASP A 38 10.69 6.58 6.21
CA ASP A 38 11.80 7.53 6.14
C ASP A 38 12.79 7.20 5.01
N GLY A 39 12.99 5.92 4.75
CA GLY A 39 13.77 5.43 3.61
C GLY A 39 13.06 5.50 2.26
N GLY A 40 11.81 5.97 2.21
CA GLY A 40 11.01 6.01 0.97
C GLY A 40 10.57 4.64 0.46
N ARG A 41 10.71 3.60 1.27
CA ARG A 41 10.41 2.22 0.88
C ARG A 41 8.98 1.78 1.21
N LEU A 42 8.25 2.54 2.02
CA LEU A 42 6.85 2.32 2.32
C LEU A 42 6.05 3.57 1.96
N VAL A 43 5.15 3.43 1.02
CA VAL A 43 4.29 4.50 0.53
C VAL A 43 2.84 4.02 0.44
N SER A 44 1.94 4.97 0.28
CA SER A 44 0.51 4.71 0.10
C SER A 44 -0.13 5.83 -0.69
N PRO A 45 -1.23 5.59 -1.42
CA PRO A 45 -2.00 6.69 -2.00
C PRO A 45 -2.63 7.57 -0.92
N GLU A 46 -2.79 8.86 -1.20
CA GLU A 46 -3.43 9.80 -0.26
C GLU A 46 -4.87 9.38 0.12
N TYR A 47 -5.58 8.71 -0.78
CA TYR A 47 -6.95 8.21 -0.54
C TYR A 47 -7.01 7.14 0.57
N VAL A 48 -5.92 6.39 0.80
CA VAL A 48 -5.80 5.48 1.95
C VAL A 48 -5.85 6.28 3.27
N ARG A 49 -5.19 7.43 3.32
CA ARG A 49 -5.28 8.31 4.50
C ARG A 49 -6.71 8.81 4.74
N ASP A 50 -7.44 9.12 3.68
CA ASP A 50 -8.82 9.55 3.79
C ASP A 50 -9.74 8.44 4.33
N GLU A 51 -9.50 7.20 3.95
CA GLU A 51 -10.20 6.03 4.51
C GLU A 51 -9.89 5.84 6.00
N ILE A 52 -8.62 5.94 6.40
CA ILE A 52 -8.16 5.80 7.78
C ILE A 52 -8.79 6.88 8.68
N ARG A 53 -8.96 8.09 8.18
CA ARG A 53 -9.53 9.22 8.94
C ARG A 53 -10.95 8.98 9.44
N ARG A 54 -11.66 8.02 8.89
CA ARG A 54 -13.03 7.68 9.28
C ARG A 54 -13.11 6.67 10.41
N GLY A 55 -11.99 6.07 10.79
CA GLY A 55 -11.92 4.97 11.74
C GLY A 55 -11.19 5.32 13.03
N ASP A 56 -10.26 4.45 13.41
CA ASP A 56 -9.50 4.47 14.65
C ASP A 56 -8.74 5.79 14.88
N ASP A 57 -8.90 6.38 16.06
CA ASP A 57 -8.29 7.66 16.40
C ASP A 57 -6.76 7.60 16.49
N ASP A 58 -6.18 6.49 16.99
CA ASP A 58 -4.74 6.33 17.13
C ASP A 58 -4.09 6.17 15.75
N LEU A 59 -4.68 5.39 14.87
CA LEU A 59 -4.22 5.24 13.50
C LEU A 59 -4.32 6.58 12.73
N LYS A 60 -5.41 7.31 12.92
CA LYS A 60 -5.60 8.65 12.35
C LYS A 60 -4.52 9.63 12.81
N LYS A 61 -4.23 9.66 14.11
CA LYS A 61 -3.15 10.50 14.67
C LYS A 61 -1.79 10.12 14.11
N TRP A 62 -1.51 8.83 14.03
CA TRP A 62 -0.27 8.32 13.44
C TRP A 62 -0.15 8.73 11.97
N ALA A 63 -1.18 8.49 11.16
CA ALA A 63 -1.20 8.84 9.74
C ALA A 63 -1.02 10.35 9.51
N ASN A 64 -1.62 11.19 10.33
CA ASN A 64 -1.48 12.65 10.25
C ASN A 64 -0.04 13.13 10.48
N ARG A 65 0.75 12.38 11.25
CA ARG A 65 2.19 12.66 11.46
C ARG A 65 3.09 12.10 10.37
N ARG A 66 2.56 11.27 9.47
CA ARG A 66 3.30 10.55 8.41
C ARG A 66 2.83 10.97 7.01
N ARG A 67 2.54 12.24 6.83
CA ARG A 67 1.98 12.77 5.57
C ARG A 67 2.83 12.45 4.35
N LYS A 68 4.15 12.38 4.52
CA LYS A 68 5.08 12.12 3.41
C LYS A 68 4.93 10.75 2.77
N MET A 69 4.38 9.76 3.49
CA MET A 69 4.14 8.45 2.89
C MET A 69 2.93 8.42 1.96
N PHE A 70 1.99 9.34 2.16
CA PHE A 70 0.75 9.41 1.38
C PHE A 70 0.94 10.27 0.15
N LYS A 71 0.91 9.64 -1.03
CA LYS A 71 1.24 10.26 -2.30
C LYS A 71 0.00 10.69 -3.05
N SER A 72 0.01 11.92 -3.57
CA SER A 72 -0.97 12.36 -4.54
C SER A 72 -0.77 11.63 -5.87
N PRO A 73 -1.84 11.27 -6.58
CA PRO A 73 -1.70 10.56 -7.84
C PRO A 73 -1.06 11.44 -8.92
N THR A 74 -0.17 10.86 -9.71
CA THR A 74 0.36 11.48 -10.91
C THR A 74 -0.64 11.36 -12.07
N SER A 75 -0.45 12.14 -13.13
CA SER A 75 -1.28 12.03 -14.33
C SER A 75 -1.24 10.63 -14.94
N SER A 76 -0.07 9.98 -14.94
CA SER A 76 0.06 8.60 -15.43
C SER A 76 -0.64 7.59 -14.53
N GLN A 77 -0.65 7.79 -13.22
CA GLN A 77 -1.42 6.94 -12.29
C GLN A 77 -2.93 7.10 -12.49
N ILE A 78 -3.43 8.31 -12.67
CA ILE A 78 -4.85 8.56 -12.95
C ILE A 78 -5.28 7.84 -14.24
N LYS A 79 -4.47 7.92 -15.27
CA LYS A 79 -4.70 7.18 -16.52
C LYS A 79 -4.71 5.67 -16.30
N ARG A 80 -3.77 5.16 -15.50
CA ARG A 80 -3.70 3.74 -15.16
C ARG A 80 -4.91 3.29 -14.34
N VAL A 81 -5.39 4.11 -13.41
CA VAL A 81 -6.63 3.85 -12.66
C VAL A 81 -7.83 3.68 -13.60
N ALA A 82 -7.96 4.54 -14.60
CA ALA A 82 -9.04 4.42 -15.59
C ALA A 82 -8.98 3.08 -16.35
N GLU A 83 -7.79 2.64 -16.74
CA GLU A 83 -7.56 1.32 -17.36
C GLU A 83 -7.94 0.17 -16.42
N ILE A 84 -7.49 0.24 -15.17
CA ILE A 84 -7.79 -0.78 -14.14
C ILE A 84 -9.29 -0.89 -13.91
N LEU A 85 -10.00 0.22 -13.78
CA LEU A 85 -11.45 0.24 -13.56
C LEU A 85 -12.25 -0.21 -14.79
N THR A 86 -11.71 -0.08 -15.98
CA THR A 86 -12.32 -0.63 -17.19
C THR A 86 -12.29 -2.17 -17.17
N GLU A 87 -11.19 -2.77 -16.74
CA GLU A 87 -11.06 -4.22 -16.63
C GLU A 87 -11.70 -4.78 -15.34
N PHE A 88 -11.63 -4.03 -14.24
CA PHE A 88 -12.08 -4.47 -12.91
C PHE A 88 -13.02 -3.42 -12.29
N PRO A 89 -14.22 -3.21 -12.83
CA PRO A 89 -15.15 -2.20 -12.31
C PRO A 89 -15.58 -2.45 -10.86
N GLY A 90 -15.49 -3.69 -10.38
CA GLY A 90 -15.81 -4.04 -9.00
C GLY A 90 -14.81 -3.50 -7.95
N LEU A 91 -13.66 -2.95 -8.36
CA LEU A 91 -12.77 -2.24 -7.45
C LEU A 91 -13.33 -0.87 -7.01
N ALA A 92 -14.20 -0.28 -7.79
CA ALA A 92 -14.92 0.93 -7.40
C ALA A 92 -16.16 0.53 -6.61
N HIS A 93 -16.22 0.90 -5.35
CA HIS A 93 -17.41 0.75 -4.52
C HIS A 93 -18.35 1.93 -4.79
N SER A 94 -19.65 1.68 -4.82
CA SER A 94 -20.66 2.67 -5.21
C SER A 94 -20.97 3.76 -4.18
N SER A 95 -20.09 4.03 -3.24
CA SER A 95 -20.20 5.16 -2.32
C SER A 95 -19.94 6.47 -3.05
N LYS A 96 -20.94 7.30 -3.19
CA LYS A 96 -20.90 8.52 -3.99
C LYS A 96 -20.05 9.66 -3.43
N ASP A 97 -19.61 9.55 -2.18
CA ASP A 97 -19.02 10.68 -1.45
C ASP A 97 -17.49 10.58 -1.31
N THR A 98 -16.86 9.51 -1.79
CA THR A 98 -15.44 9.25 -1.55
C THR A 98 -14.77 8.50 -2.68
N THR A 99 -13.52 8.87 -2.95
CA THR A 99 -12.68 8.16 -3.91
C THR A 99 -12.17 6.87 -3.27
N ASP A 100 -12.40 5.75 -3.95
CA ASP A 100 -11.88 4.45 -3.54
C ASP A 100 -10.35 4.40 -3.72
N ALA A 101 -9.64 3.97 -2.69
CA ALA A 101 -8.19 3.90 -2.70
C ALA A 101 -7.63 2.71 -3.49
N ASP A 102 -8.36 1.61 -3.57
CA ASP A 102 -7.88 0.34 -4.11
C ASP A 102 -7.26 0.42 -5.51
N PRO A 103 -7.91 1.05 -6.51
CA PRO A 103 -7.29 1.17 -7.84
C PRO A 103 -6.03 2.03 -7.82
N PHE A 104 -5.94 3.01 -6.91
CA PHE A 104 -4.76 3.85 -6.76
C PHE A 104 -3.60 3.11 -6.10
N VAL A 105 -3.87 2.18 -5.18
CA VAL A 105 -2.86 1.28 -4.62
C VAL A 105 -2.19 0.47 -5.73
N ILE A 106 -2.98 -0.11 -6.61
CA ILE A 106 -2.48 -0.92 -7.74
C ILE A 106 -1.75 -0.04 -8.76
N ALA A 107 -2.29 1.12 -9.10
CA ALA A 107 -1.65 2.05 -10.03
C ALA A 107 -0.29 2.53 -9.52
N LEU A 108 -0.19 2.86 -8.23
CA LEU A 108 1.08 3.27 -7.60
C LEU A 108 2.10 2.13 -7.63
N ALA A 109 1.68 0.88 -7.36
CA ALA A 109 2.54 -0.29 -7.42
C ALA A 109 2.97 -0.66 -8.86
N SER A 110 2.20 -0.26 -9.86
CA SER A 110 2.47 -0.53 -11.27
C SER A 110 3.55 0.37 -11.89
N GLU A 111 3.93 1.46 -11.24
CA GLU A 111 4.97 2.37 -11.73
C GLU A 111 6.36 1.71 -11.62
N LYS A 112 6.84 1.21 -12.75
CA LYS A 112 8.13 0.49 -12.82
C LYS A 112 9.31 1.35 -13.30
N GLU A 113 9.04 2.47 -13.96
CA GLU A 113 10.01 3.05 -14.87
C GLU A 113 10.88 4.16 -14.30
N ARG A 114 10.43 4.91 -13.30
CA ARG A 114 11.21 6.05 -12.79
C ARG A 114 12.33 5.67 -11.83
N MET A 115 12.20 4.55 -11.14
CA MET A 115 13.20 4.15 -10.12
C MET A 115 14.38 3.36 -10.71
N ALA A 116 14.21 2.73 -11.87
CA ALA A 116 15.27 1.96 -12.52
C ALA A 116 16.39 2.83 -13.11
N ILE A 117 16.14 4.10 -13.34
CA ILE A 117 17.11 5.03 -13.97
C ILE A 117 17.97 5.74 -12.92
N GLU A 118 17.45 5.90 -11.70
CA GLU A 118 18.15 6.65 -10.63
C GLU A 118 19.07 5.77 -9.79
N ASP A 119 18.84 4.45 -9.75
CA ASP A 119 19.67 3.49 -9.00
C ASP A 119 20.56 2.69 -9.93
N PHE A 120 21.77 3.14 -10.09
CA PHE A 120 22.83 2.44 -10.84
C PHE A 120 22.99 0.97 -10.42
N GLY A 121 22.30 0.06 -11.11
CA GLY A 121 22.49 -1.38 -10.98
C GLY A 121 21.68 -2.07 -9.89
N THR A 122 20.73 -1.40 -9.22
CA THR A 122 19.85 -2.00 -8.22
C THR A 122 18.47 -2.28 -8.82
N ALA A 123 18.06 -3.53 -8.84
CA ALA A 123 16.67 -3.86 -9.22
C ALA A 123 15.71 -3.47 -8.09
N THR A 124 14.59 -2.86 -8.43
CA THR A 124 13.53 -2.50 -7.50
C THR A 124 12.32 -3.39 -7.71
N GLU A 125 11.82 -3.99 -6.65
CA GLU A 125 10.57 -4.72 -6.65
C GLU A 125 9.52 -3.93 -5.85
N ARG A 126 8.36 -3.69 -6.44
CA ARG A 126 7.21 -3.10 -5.74
C ARG A 126 6.23 -4.18 -5.34
N ILE A 127 5.86 -4.19 -4.08
CA ILE A 127 4.99 -5.19 -3.45
C ILE A 127 3.82 -4.46 -2.81
N VAL A 128 2.60 -4.91 -3.11
CA VAL A 128 1.39 -4.42 -2.44
C VAL A 128 1.22 -5.13 -1.11
N ILE A 129 0.92 -4.38 -0.06
CA ILE A 129 0.60 -4.91 1.27
C ILE A 129 -0.89 -4.75 1.51
N SER A 130 -1.60 -5.86 1.59
CA SER A 130 -3.04 -5.91 1.81
C SER A 130 -3.41 -7.12 2.66
N GLU A 131 -4.39 -6.95 3.56
CA GLU A 131 -4.99 -8.04 4.32
C GLU A 131 -6.20 -8.64 3.62
N GLU A 132 -6.61 -8.09 2.49
CA GLU A 132 -7.68 -8.65 1.69
C GLU A 132 -7.28 -10.03 1.14
N LYS A 133 -8.26 -10.91 1.00
CA LYS A 133 -8.07 -12.27 0.47
C LYS A 133 -8.87 -12.47 -0.80
N VAL A 134 -8.32 -13.28 -1.71
CA VAL A 134 -9.06 -13.71 -2.90
C VAL A 134 -10.28 -14.53 -2.45
N ARG A 135 -11.46 -14.09 -2.90
CA ARG A 135 -12.73 -14.79 -2.68
C ARG A 135 -13.45 -14.95 -4.03
N GLY A 136 -13.31 -16.13 -4.64
CA GLY A 136 -13.90 -16.39 -5.95
C GLY A 136 -13.42 -15.38 -7.01
N ASN A 137 -14.36 -14.76 -7.70
CA ASN A 137 -14.12 -13.76 -8.75
C ASN A 137 -14.35 -12.32 -8.28
N GLU A 138 -14.37 -12.06 -6.96
CA GLU A 138 -14.52 -10.69 -6.45
C GLU A 138 -13.36 -9.81 -6.89
N HIS A 139 -13.66 -8.62 -7.40
CA HIS A 139 -12.68 -7.63 -7.78
C HIS A 139 -12.07 -6.94 -6.55
N LYS A 140 -11.12 -7.63 -5.92
CA LYS A 140 -10.35 -7.12 -4.78
C LYS A 140 -8.88 -6.99 -5.14
N ILE A 141 -8.14 -6.26 -4.32
CA ILE A 141 -6.71 -5.98 -4.55
C ILE A 141 -5.91 -7.25 -4.90
N PRO A 142 -5.99 -8.38 -4.16
CA PRO A 142 -5.17 -9.53 -4.47
C PRO A 142 -5.45 -10.13 -5.87
N LEU A 143 -6.72 -10.20 -6.27
CA LEU A 143 -7.09 -10.71 -7.60
C LEU A 143 -6.53 -9.83 -8.71
N VAL A 144 -6.67 -8.53 -8.57
CA VAL A 144 -6.21 -7.56 -9.57
C VAL A 144 -4.70 -7.50 -9.63
N CYS A 145 -4.02 -7.57 -8.49
CA CYS A 145 -2.55 -7.70 -8.44
C CYS A 145 -2.08 -8.95 -9.17
N GLN A 146 -2.76 -10.07 -8.98
CA GLN A 146 -2.44 -11.34 -9.68
C GLN A 146 -2.56 -11.18 -11.20
N HIS A 147 -3.60 -10.51 -11.68
CA HIS A 147 -3.79 -10.22 -13.10
C HIS A 147 -2.63 -9.39 -13.69
N TYR A 148 -2.20 -8.36 -12.97
CA TYR A 148 -1.10 -7.48 -13.40
C TYR A 148 0.29 -7.98 -13.00
N LYS A 149 0.41 -9.19 -12.43
CA LYS A 149 1.67 -9.80 -11.98
C LYS A 149 2.41 -8.94 -10.94
N ILE A 150 1.65 -8.32 -10.05
CA ILE A 150 2.16 -7.57 -8.90
C ILE A 150 2.08 -8.48 -7.67
N ARG A 151 3.18 -8.63 -6.94
CA ARG A 151 3.14 -9.36 -5.66
C ARG A 151 2.24 -8.62 -4.68
N CYS A 152 1.36 -9.38 -4.03
CA CYS A 152 0.50 -8.88 -2.96
C CYS A 152 0.68 -9.80 -1.75
N ILE A 153 1.10 -9.25 -0.63
CA ILE A 153 1.38 -9.99 0.61
C ILE A 153 0.71 -9.30 1.80
N GLY A 154 0.56 -10.04 2.90
CA GLY A 154 0.08 -9.47 4.15
C GLY A 154 1.19 -8.79 4.95
N ILE A 155 0.78 -8.11 6.03
CA ILE A 155 1.72 -7.34 6.88
C ILE A 155 2.78 -8.23 7.53
N HIS A 156 2.42 -9.41 8.02
CA HIS A 156 3.36 -10.33 8.65
C HIS A 156 4.38 -10.90 7.65
N GLU A 157 3.95 -11.10 6.40
CA GLU A 157 4.88 -11.53 5.35
C GLU A 157 5.88 -10.41 5.02
N MET A 158 5.45 -9.15 5.02
CA MET A 158 6.36 -8.02 4.91
C MET A 158 7.41 -8.03 6.05
N PHE A 159 7.02 -8.33 7.28
CA PHE A 159 7.96 -8.44 8.40
C PHE A 159 9.00 -9.55 8.14
N ARG A 160 8.57 -10.69 7.60
CA ARG A 160 9.50 -11.78 7.21
C ARG A 160 10.43 -11.37 6.09
N GLU A 161 9.92 -10.69 5.08
CA GLU A 161 10.71 -10.16 3.96
C GLU A 161 11.80 -9.18 4.43
N GLU A 162 11.52 -8.38 5.45
CA GLU A 162 12.46 -7.45 6.08
C GLU A 162 13.35 -8.11 7.15
N GLY A 163 13.11 -9.38 7.47
CA GLY A 163 13.87 -10.09 8.51
C GLY A 163 13.58 -9.60 9.93
N TRP A 164 12.44 -8.98 10.14
CA TRP A 164 12.08 -8.45 11.46
C TRP A 164 11.60 -9.56 12.40
N ARG A 165 12.08 -9.46 13.63
CA ARG A 165 11.66 -10.28 14.77
C ARG A 165 11.45 -9.37 15.97
N PHE A 166 10.33 -9.53 16.65
CA PHE A 166 9.95 -8.74 17.81
C PHE A 166 9.80 -9.64 19.04
#